data_aa4f6b9cef8f876126baf5da3c8ed8e6
#
_entry.id   aa4f6b9cef8f876126baf5da3c8ed8e6
#
_cell.length_a   1.000
_cell.length_b   1.000
_cell.length_c   1.000
_cell.angle_alpha   90.00
_cell.angle_beta   90.00
_cell.angle_gamma   90.00
#
_symmetry.space_group_name_H-M   'P 1'
#
loop_
_entity.id
_entity.type
_entity.pdbx_description
1 polymer ?
#
loop_
_entity_poly.entity_id
_entity_poly.type
_entity_poly.pdbx_seq_one_letter_code
_entity_poly.pdbx_strand_id
1 'polypeptide(L)'
;MGGAVILRYHFPAVPQFKIKFGGRTLALPIGSHLVGRMSDCWLTLDDDLTSRYHSRLHVTERDLAVEDLDSSNGTYLNGQKLAGRVKTPMNHGDNLRIGREVIAIISDGSLAPVDDPMDSLRKTIGPHEETQFPQLISQLVQKSLNMGKLKEAERYALALTNQLMGANVPGDHPTARSCIQCLIALATKSSSGVWLDRVFRLHAVHGWLMSDDSIEQLRGALDRITRIPGTGLEDYERTLREMSRDGVDVPRGLMSTIAEFSDAYAGP
;
A
#
# COMPACT_ATOMS: atom_id res chain seq x y z
N MET A 1 -37.26 0.02 -2.80
CA MET A 1 -36.03 -0.36 -3.50
C MET A 1 -35.07 0.80 -3.34
N GLY A 2 -34.23 0.76 -2.30
CA GLY A 2 -33.21 1.77 -2.01
C GLY A 2 -31.88 1.31 -2.59
N GLY A 3 -31.47 1.92 -3.68
CA GLY A 3 -30.14 1.70 -4.23
C GLY A 3 -29.09 2.30 -3.30
N ALA A 4 -28.22 1.48 -2.72
CA ALA A 4 -27.07 1.94 -1.98
C ALA A 4 -26.12 2.65 -2.95
N VAL A 5 -25.95 3.96 -2.78
CA VAL A 5 -24.91 4.74 -3.47
C VAL A 5 -23.60 4.35 -2.83
N ILE A 6 -22.82 3.48 -3.49
CA ILE A 6 -21.47 3.17 -3.08
C ILE A 6 -20.59 4.36 -3.51
N LEU A 7 -20.33 5.27 -2.58
CA LEU A 7 -19.28 6.28 -2.72
C LEU A 7 -17.92 5.54 -2.69
N ARG A 8 -17.32 5.38 -3.88
CA ARG A 8 -15.94 4.91 -3.98
C ARG A 8 -15.01 6.06 -3.63
N TYR A 9 -14.59 6.12 -2.36
CA TYR A 9 -13.48 7.00 -1.98
C TYR A 9 -12.19 6.47 -2.58
N HIS A 10 -11.60 7.28 -3.44
CA HIS A 10 -10.28 6.99 -4.01
C HIS A 10 -9.22 7.59 -3.06
N PHE A 11 -8.74 6.76 -2.11
CA PHE A 11 -7.60 7.15 -1.29
C PHE A 11 -6.32 7.06 -2.15
N PRO A 12 -5.39 8.00 -2.04
CA PRO A 12 -4.11 7.86 -2.69
C PRO A 12 -3.41 6.62 -2.11
N ALA A 13 -3.25 5.60 -2.93
CA ALA A 13 -2.50 4.42 -2.55
C ALA A 13 -1.07 4.83 -2.17
N VAL A 14 -0.54 4.27 -1.08
CA VAL A 14 0.87 4.48 -0.71
C VAL A 14 1.74 4.06 -1.89
N PRO A 15 2.62 4.93 -2.41
CA PRO A 15 3.44 4.60 -3.56
C PRO A 15 4.28 3.35 -3.26
N GLN A 16 4.00 2.24 -3.94
CA GLN A 16 4.78 1.00 -3.79
C GLN A 16 6.14 1.11 -4.48
N PHE A 17 6.24 2.05 -5.42
CA PHE A 17 7.44 2.29 -6.19
C PHE A 17 8.09 3.60 -5.79
N LYS A 18 9.41 3.59 -5.75
CA LYS A 18 10.26 4.75 -5.61
C LYS A 18 11.31 4.72 -6.71
N ILE A 19 11.81 5.87 -7.08
CA ILE A 19 12.97 5.98 -7.94
C ILE A 19 14.11 6.66 -7.20
N LYS A 20 15.33 6.22 -7.43
CA LYS A 20 16.55 6.90 -6.98
C LYS A 20 17.18 7.60 -8.17
N PHE A 21 17.29 8.93 -8.06
CA PHE A 21 17.78 9.80 -9.11
C PHE A 21 18.53 10.99 -8.50
N GLY A 22 19.69 11.34 -9.00
CA GLY A 22 20.48 12.47 -8.52
C GLY A 22 20.78 12.43 -7.02
N GLY A 23 20.97 11.26 -6.43
CA GLY A 23 21.18 11.08 -5.00
C GLY A 23 19.93 11.19 -4.12
N ARG A 24 18.76 11.46 -4.72
CA ARG A 24 17.45 11.57 -4.03
C ARG A 24 16.61 10.35 -4.29
N THR A 25 15.75 10.02 -3.34
CA THR A 25 14.70 9.00 -3.51
C THR A 25 13.35 9.70 -3.59
N LEU A 26 12.64 9.50 -4.69
CA LEU A 26 11.33 10.08 -4.95
C LEU A 26 10.27 8.96 -4.93
N ALA A 27 9.18 9.20 -4.23
CA ALA A 27 8.02 8.32 -4.30
C ALA A 27 7.37 8.45 -5.68
N LEU A 28 6.98 7.31 -6.27
CA LEU A 28 6.35 7.26 -7.59
C LEU A 28 4.85 6.97 -7.41
N PRO A 29 3.98 7.98 -7.49
CA PRO A 29 2.54 7.80 -7.26
C PRO A 29 1.90 6.90 -8.31
N ILE A 30 0.75 6.30 -7.99
CA ILE A 30 -0.06 5.62 -8.99
C ILE A 30 -0.51 6.63 -10.04
N GLY A 31 -0.42 6.23 -11.31
CA GLY A 31 -0.78 7.08 -12.43
C GLY A 31 0.19 6.99 -13.61
N SER A 32 0.11 7.99 -14.47
CA SER A 32 0.95 8.11 -15.66
C SER A 32 1.83 9.36 -15.55
N HIS A 33 3.14 9.20 -15.56
CA HIS A 33 4.10 10.25 -15.28
C HIS A 33 5.05 10.47 -16.45
N LEU A 34 5.09 11.69 -16.96
CA LEU A 34 6.01 12.08 -18.02
C LEU A 34 7.42 12.29 -17.45
N VAL A 35 8.40 11.80 -18.19
CA VAL A 35 9.83 12.03 -17.96
C VAL A 35 10.42 12.69 -19.19
N GLY A 36 11.14 13.77 -19.00
CA GLY A 36 11.70 14.51 -20.15
C GLY A 36 12.35 15.83 -19.74
N ARG A 37 12.75 16.64 -20.73
CA ARG A 37 13.43 17.90 -20.49
C ARG A 37 12.49 19.08 -20.20
N MET A 38 11.21 18.96 -20.51
CA MET A 38 10.25 20.02 -20.24
C MET A 38 9.93 20.14 -18.75
N SER A 39 9.73 21.35 -18.28
CA SER A 39 9.45 21.68 -16.88
C SER A 39 8.07 21.18 -16.39
N ASP A 40 7.18 20.84 -17.28
CA ASP A 40 5.87 20.24 -16.99
C ASP A 40 5.93 18.69 -16.88
N CYS A 41 7.10 18.08 -17.10
CA CYS A 41 7.31 16.67 -16.81
C CYS A 41 7.33 16.43 -15.31
N TRP A 42 6.73 15.30 -14.89
CA TRP A 42 6.79 14.86 -13.50
C TRP A 42 8.24 14.66 -13.00
N LEU A 43 9.12 14.14 -13.88
CA LEU A 43 10.55 14.11 -13.67
C LEU A 43 11.24 14.89 -14.80
N THR A 44 11.72 16.06 -14.45
CA THR A 44 12.47 16.90 -15.39
C THR A 44 13.95 16.50 -15.36
N LEU A 45 14.49 16.19 -16.54
CA LEU A 45 15.90 15.84 -16.74
C LEU A 45 16.58 16.97 -17.55
N ASP A 46 17.48 17.68 -16.92
CA ASP A 46 18.26 18.75 -17.56
C ASP A 46 19.46 18.15 -18.32
N ASP A 47 19.16 17.52 -19.44
CA ASP A 47 20.14 16.86 -20.30
C ASP A 47 19.77 17.04 -21.78
N ASP A 48 20.72 17.52 -22.58
CA ASP A 48 20.56 17.77 -24.03
C ASP A 48 20.20 16.51 -24.84
N LEU A 49 20.58 15.33 -24.33
CA LEU A 49 20.25 14.06 -24.93
C LEU A 49 18.83 13.59 -24.58
N THR A 50 18.15 14.28 -23.68
CA THR A 50 16.78 13.98 -23.28
C THR A 50 15.80 14.78 -24.15
N SER A 51 14.84 14.08 -24.78
CA SER A 51 13.75 14.71 -25.55
C SER A 51 12.83 15.50 -24.61
N ARG A 52 12.09 16.48 -25.16
CA ARG A 52 11.13 17.29 -24.41
C ARG A 52 10.19 16.44 -23.58
N TYR A 53 9.54 15.48 -24.21
CA TYR A 53 8.77 14.38 -23.60
C TYR A 53 9.42 13.09 -24.07
N HIS A 54 10.20 12.46 -23.19
CA HIS A 54 11.09 11.36 -23.60
C HIS A 54 10.45 10.00 -23.36
N SER A 55 9.95 9.81 -22.15
CA SER A 55 9.35 8.54 -21.72
C SER A 55 8.15 8.80 -20.83
N ARG A 56 7.35 7.76 -20.64
CA ARG A 56 6.22 7.75 -19.72
C ARG A 56 6.32 6.56 -18.79
N LEU A 57 6.22 6.82 -17.49
CA LEU A 57 6.10 5.79 -16.47
C LEU A 57 4.61 5.51 -16.23
N HIS A 58 4.22 4.26 -16.29
CA HIS A 58 2.88 3.79 -15.98
C HIS A 58 2.93 3.04 -14.66
N VAL A 59 2.25 3.55 -13.65
CA VAL A 59 2.27 3.03 -12.29
C VAL A 59 0.87 2.57 -11.92
N THR A 60 0.75 1.33 -11.55
CA THR A 60 -0.46 0.76 -10.95
C THR A 60 -0.18 0.39 -9.50
N GLU A 61 -1.15 -0.19 -8.82
CA GLU A 61 -0.95 -0.71 -7.46
C GLU A 61 0.07 -1.86 -7.41
N ARG A 62 0.27 -2.57 -8.52
CA ARG A 62 1.09 -3.80 -8.57
C ARG A 62 2.24 -3.73 -9.56
N ASP A 63 2.09 -2.92 -10.59
CA ASP A 63 2.99 -2.94 -11.74
C ASP A 63 3.56 -1.57 -12.00
N LEU A 64 4.79 -1.56 -12.44
CA LEU A 64 5.47 -0.41 -13.00
C LEU A 64 5.94 -0.75 -14.40
N ALA A 65 5.64 0.10 -15.36
CA ALA A 65 6.13 -0.04 -16.73
C ALA A 65 6.62 1.30 -17.27
N VAL A 66 7.54 1.25 -18.22
CA VAL A 66 8.03 2.41 -18.97
C VAL A 66 7.63 2.28 -20.44
N GLU A 67 7.32 3.40 -21.05
CA GLU A 67 7.05 3.55 -22.49
C GLU A 67 7.96 4.66 -23.04
N ASP A 68 8.78 4.35 -24.05
CA ASP A 68 9.52 5.37 -24.79
C ASP A 68 8.56 6.10 -25.75
N LEU A 69 8.56 7.42 -25.74
CA LEU A 69 7.65 8.26 -26.52
C LEU A 69 8.24 8.65 -27.90
N ASP A 70 8.93 7.73 -28.56
CA ASP A 70 9.69 7.95 -29.81
C ASP A 70 10.78 9.00 -29.60
N SER A 71 11.51 8.85 -28.50
CA SER A 71 12.57 9.79 -28.13
C SER A 71 13.75 9.72 -29.12
N SER A 72 14.43 10.86 -29.29
CA SER A 72 15.52 10.98 -30.30
C SER A 72 16.68 10.01 -30.01
N ASN A 73 17.03 9.81 -28.77
CA ASN A 73 18.18 8.97 -28.36
C ASN A 73 17.75 7.59 -27.80
N GLY A 74 16.46 7.41 -27.52
CA GLY A 74 15.90 6.18 -26.99
C GLY A 74 16.05 6.05 -25.47
N THR A 75 15.15 5.27 -24.90
CA THR A 75 15.14 4.84 -23.51
C THR A 75 15.79 3.47 -23.40
N TYR A 76 16.58 3.26 -22.35
CA TYR A 76 17.29 1.98 -22.13
C TYR A 76 16.94 1.42 -20.76
N LEU A 77 16.55 0.17 -20.72
CA LEU A 77 16.32 -0.58 -19.47
C LEU A 77 17.43 -1.63 -19.32
N ASN A 78 18.19 -1.55 -18.25
CA ASN A 78 19.34 -2.44 -17.97
C ASN A 78 20.34 -2.51 -19.15
N GLY A 79 20.53 -1.40 -19.86
CA GLY A 79 21.41 -1.29 -21.01
C GLY A 79 20.79 -1.69 -22.35
N GLN A 80 19.59 -2.28 -22.35
CA GLN A 80 18.89 -2.67 -23.57
C GLN A 80 17.96 -1.53 -24.04
N LYS A 81 18.07 -1.13 -25.31
CA LYS A 81 17.19 -0.11 -25.90
C LYS A 81 15.76 -0.62 -26.03
N LEU A 82 14.80 0.17 -25.56
CA LEU A 82 13.39 -0.14 -25.64
C LEU A 82 12.82 0.16 -27.03
N ALA A 83 11.80 -0.58 -27.42
CA ALA A 83 11.00 -0.25 -28.60
C ALA A 83 10.10 0.96 -28.30
N GLY A 84 10.00 1.89 -29.25
CA GLY A 84 9.13 3.06 -29.11
C GLY A 84 7.66 2.66 -28.99
N ARG A 85 6.92 3.38 -28.17
CA ARG A 85 5.48 3.20 -27.91
C ARG A 85 5.06 1.82 -27.38
N VAL A 86 6.02 1.06 -26.82
CA VAL A 86 5.76 -0.23 -26.20
C VAL A 86 5.94 -0.10 -24.69
N LYS A 87 4.92 -0.51 -23.93
CA LYS A 87 5.02 -0.58 -22.47
C LYS A 87 5.88 -1.76 -22.05
N THR A 88 7.03 -1.47 -21.45
CA THR A 88 7.98 -2.47 -20.96
C THR A 88 7.91 -2.54 -19.43
N PRO A 89 7.60 -3.69 -18.84
CA PRO A 89 7.58 -3.85 -17.38
C PRO A 89 8.95 -3.55 -16.76
N MET A 90 8.93 -2.96 -15.57
CA MET A 90 10.12 -2.70 -14.76
C MET A 90 9.97 -3.31 -13.37
N ASN A 91 11.09 -3.79 -12.82
CA ASN A 91 11.17 -4.44 -11.53
C ASN A 91 12.09 -3.70 -10.56
N HIS A 92 12.06 -4.10 -9.30
CA HIS A 92 13.02 -3.64 -8.31
C HIS A 92 14.47 -3.95 -8.76
N GLY A 93 15.34 -2.96 -8.63
CA GLY A 93 16.74 -3.08 -9.02
C GLY A 93 17.02 -2.76 -10.49
N ASP A 94 15.98 -2.59 -11.32
CA ASP A 94 16.17 -2.16 -12.70
C ASP A 94 16.75 -0.75 -12.78
N ASN A 95 17.58 -0.52 -13.81
CA ASN A 95 18.16 0.76 -14.12
C ASN A 95 17.62 1.29 -15.45
N LEU A 96 16.87 2.38 -15.37
CA LEU A 96 16.34 3.09 -16.53
C LEU A 96 17.32 4.21 -16.90
N ARG A 97 17.89 4.18 -18.11
CA ARG A 97 18.76 5.22 -18.62
C ARG A 97 18.02 6.04 -19.68
N ILE A 98 18.02 7.36 -19.47
CA ILE A 98 17.45 8.38 -20.35
C ILE A 98 18.51 9.47 -20.57
N GLY A 99 18.98 9.61 -21.80
CA GLY A 99 20.15 10.44 -22.05
C GLY A 99 21.38 9.97 -21.26
N ARG A 100 21.98 10.85 -20.45
CA ARG A 100 23.10 10.54 -19.54
C ARG A 100 22.63 10.11 -18.17
N GLU A 101 21.36 10.30 -17.85
CA GLU A 101 20.81 10.08 -16.53
C GLU A 101 20.42 8.63 -16.32
N VAL A 102 20.72 8.12 -15.12
CA VAL A 102 20.34 6.77 -14.69
C VAL A 102 19.39 6.86 -13.50
N ILE A 103 18.24 6.26 -13.64
CA ILE A 103 17.18 6.21 -12.67
C ILE A 103 17.08 4.77 -12.17
N ALA A 104 17.41 4.53 -10.91
CA ALA A 104 17.26 3.21 -10.32
C ALA A 104 15.83 3.03 -9.77
N ILE A 105 15.23 1.89 -10.09
CA ILE A 105 13.90 1.52 -9.62
C ILE A 105 14.01 0.85 -8.26
N ILE A 106 13.30 1.39 -7.29
CA ILE A 106 13.19 0.84 -5.94
C ILE A 106 11.71 0.51 -5.73
N SER A 107 11.40 -0.75 -5.48
CA SER A 107 10.14 -1.12 -4.88
C SER A 107 10.39 -1.43 -3.40
N ASP A 108 9.48 -1.11 -2.53
CA ASP A 108 9.58 -1.41 -1.09
C ASP A 108 9.44 -2.91 -0.82
N GLY A 109 10.30 -3.70 -1.48
CA GLY A 109 10.50 -5.13 -1.19
C GLY A 109 9.35 -6.08 -1.52
N SER A 110 8.27 -5.59 -2.16
CA SER A 110 7.09 -6.42 -2.45
C SER A 110 7.06 -7.00 -3.88
N LEU A 111 7.99 -6.62 -4.77
CA LEU A 111 7.95 -7.04 -6.18
C LEU A 111 9.33 -7.50 -6.70
N ALA A 112 10.08 -8.26 -5.90
CA ALA A 112 11.04 -9.16 -6.53
C ALA A 112 10.25 -10.31 -7.17
N PRO A 113 10.66 -10.85 -8.35
CA PRO A 113 10.28 -12.20 -8.77
C PRO A 113 11.08 -13.19 -7.92
N VAL A 114 10.94 -13.12 -6.62
CA VAL A 114 11.15 -14.24 -5.73
C VAL A 114 9.81 -14.94 -5.79
N ASP A 115 9.77 -16.23 -5.95
CA ASP A 115 8.61 -17.07 -5.73
C ASP A 115 7.78 -16.42 -4.62
N ASP A 116 6.72 -15.68 -5.02
CA ASP A 116 5.82 -15.09 -4.05
C ASP A 116 5.32 -16.28 -3.26
N PRO A 117 5.63 -16.37 -1.94
CA PRO A 117 5.14 -17.49 -1.15
C PRO A 117 3.63 -17.62 -1.27
N MET A 118 2.97 -16.52 -1.68
CA MET A 118 1.56 -16.44 -1.96
C MET A 118 1.20 -17.07 -3.30
N ASP A 119 2.04 -16.89 -4.34
CA ASP A 119 1.86 -17.56 -5.63
C ASP A 119 2.14 -19.06 -5.52
N SER A 120 3.15 -19.43 -4.75
CA SER A 120 3.42 -20.84 -4.43
C SER A 120 2.29 -21.44 -3.60
N LEU A 121 1.76 -20.73 -2.62
CA LEU A 121 0.60 -21.16 -1.83
C LEU A 121 -0.66 -21.23 -2.70
N ARG A 122 -0.93 -20.25 -3.58
CA ARG A 122 -2.08 -20.28 -4.50
C ARG A 122 -2.00 -21.45 -5.49
N LYS A 123 -0.82 -21.79 -5.98
CA LYS A 123 -0.60 -22.94 -6.87
C LYS A 123 -0.82 -24.28 -6.17
N THR A 124 -0.64 -24.30 -4.85
CA THR A 124 -0.77 -25.54 -4.03
C THR A 124 -2.18 -25.72 -3.49
N ILE A 125 -2.97 -24.65 -3.43
CA ILE A 125 -4.34 -24.64 -2.89
C ILE A 125 -5.33 -24.87 -4.05
N GLY A 126 -6.16 -25.90 -3.92
CA GLY A 126 -7.18 -26.22 -4.92
C GLY A 126 -8.33 -25.18 -4.93
N PRO A 127 -9.11 -25.11 -6.03
CA PRO A 127 -10.16 -24.10 -6.20
C PRO A 127 -11.26 -24.09 -5.13
N HIS A 128 -11.38 -25.15 -4.32
CA HIS A 128 -12.32 -25.22 -3.21
C HIS A 128 -11.79 -24.64 -1.88
N GLU A 129 -10.51 -24.31 -1.79
CA GLU A 129 -9.85 -23.78 -0.59
C GLU A 129 -9.60 -22.26 -0.64
N GLU A 130 -9.98 -21.59 -1.72
CA GLU A 130 -9.81 -20.13 -1.87
C GLU A 130 -10.48 -19.32 -0.75
N THR A 131 -11.59 -19.83 -0.19
CA THR A 131 -12.29 -19.21 0.94
C THR A 131 -11.52 -19.30 2.26
N GLN A 132 -10.59 -20.25 2.41
CA GLN A 132 -9.75 -20.42 3.60
C GLN A 132 -8.38 -19.73 3.49
N PHE A 133 -8.06 -19.23 2.31
CA PHE A 133 -6.76 -18.61 2.02
C PHE A 133 -6.39 -17.46 2.96
N PRO A 134 -7.27 -16.49 3.26
CA PRO A 134 -6.95 -15.42 4.21
C PRO A 134 -6.67 -15.92 5.63
N GLN A 135 -7.35 -16.99 6.06
CA GLN A 135 -7.15 -17.61 7.38
C GLN A 135 -5.78 -18.29 7.46
N LEU A 136 -5.35 -18.97 6.39
CA LEU A 136 -4.03 -19.59 6.30
C LEU A 136 -2.93 -18.53 6.38
N ILE A 137 -3.11 -17.38 5.72
CA ILE A 137 -2.14 -16.28 5.78
C ILE A 137 -2.08 -15.70 7.19
N SER A 138 -3.23 -15.50 7.85
CA SER A 138 -3.25 -15.05 9.24
C SER A 138 -2.46 -15.99 10.16
N GLN A 139 -2.59 -17.30 9.97
CA GLN A 139 -1.81 -18.31 10.70
C GLN A 139 -0.30 -18.20 10.40
N LEU A 140 0.08 -17.93 9.15
CA LEU A 140 1.48 -17.73 8.78
C LEU A 140 2.06 -16.46 9.42
N VAL A 141 1.29 -15.37 9.48
CA VAL A 141 1.69 -14.15 10.22
C VAL A 141 1.96 -14.50 11.67
N GLN A 142 1.01 -15.15 12.36
CA GLN A 142 1.16 -15.52 13.76
C GLN A 142 2.36 -16.47 14.00
N LYS A 143 2.51 -17.48 13.15
CA LYS A 143 3.65 -18.41 13.22
C LYS A 143 4.98 -17.68 13.06
N SER A 144 5.09 -16.79 12.08
CA SER A 144 6.31 -16.01 11.84
C SER A 144 6.61 -15.07 13.01
N LEU A 145 5.59 -14.43 13.60
CA LEU A 145 5.74 -13.60 14.81
C LEU A 145 6.23 -14.42 16.01
N ASN A 146 5.68 -15.61 16.22
CA ASN A 146 6.10 -16.51 17.31
C ASN A 146 7.53 -17.03 17.12
N MET A 147 7.99 -17.17 15.88
CA MET A 147 9.36 -17.58 15.55
C MET A 147 10.35 -16.39 15.52
N GLY A 148 9.91 -15.17 15.79
CA GLY A 148 10.74 -13.95 15.72
C GLY A 148 11.12 -13.52 14.30
N LYS A 149 10.49 -14.10 13.28
CA LYS A 149 10.74 -13.80 11.86
C LYS A 149 9.90 -12.59 11.41
N LEU A 150 10.28 -11.41 11.91
CA LEU A 150 9.48 -10.19 11.75
C LEU A 150 9.26 -9.83 10.28
N LYS A 151 10.33 -9.83 9.45
CA LYS A 151 10.23 -9.50 8.01
C LYS A 151 9.30 -10.43 7.22
N GLU A 152 9.26 -11.71 7.62
CA GLU A 152 8.38 -12.69 7.00
C GLU A 152 6.91 -12.42 7.40
N ALA A 153 6.68 -12.12 8.69
CA ALA A 153 5.38 -11.73 9.20
C ALA A 153 4.85 -10.45 8.52
N GLU A 154 5.70 -9.43 8.34
CA GLU A 154 5.38 -8.18 7.64
C GLU A 154 4.92 -8.44 6.19
N ARG A 155 5.63 -9.31 5.48
CA ARG A 155 5.29 -9.65 4.10
C ARG A 155 3.94 -10.34 3.99
N TYR A 156 3.64 -11.31 4.86
CA TYR A 156 2.33 -11.97 4.89
C TYR A 156 1.21 -11.02 5.31
N ALA A 157 1.45 -10.17 6.31
CA ALA A 157 0.49 -9.18 6.77
C ALA A 157 0.15 -8.16 5.68
N LEU A 158 1.15 -7.72 4.90
CA LEU A 158 0.95 -6.82 3.77
C LEU A 158 0.07 -7.44 2.70
N ALA A 159 0.35 -8.70 2.32
CA ALA A 159 -0.44 -9.42 1.33
C ALA A 159 -1.91 -9.60 1.78
N LEU A 160 -2.12 -9.95 3.06
CA LEU A 160 -3.45 -10.10 3.64
C LEU A 160 -4.22 -8.76 3.64
N THR A 161 -3.53 -7.66 4.02
CA THR A 161 -4.12 -6.32 4.02
C THR A 161 -4.53 -5.89 2.62
N ASN A 162 -3.66 -6.06 1.62
CA ASN A 162 -3.94 -5.69 0.24
C ASN A 162 -5.12 -6.49 -0.33
N GLN A 163 -5.24 -7.76 0.02
CA GLN A 163 -6.37 -8.59 -0.38
C GLN A 163 -7.68 -8.08 0.24
N LEU A 164 -7.67 -7.72 1.53
CA LEU A 164 -8.85 -7.21 2.21
C LEU A 164 -9.26 -5.82 1.72
N MET A 165 -8.32 -4.95 1.39
CA MET A 165 -8.61 -3.62 0.84
C MET A 165 -9.45 -3.66 -0.45
N GLY A 166 -9.30 -4.71 -1.25
CA GLY A 166 -10.07 -4.91 -2.48
C GLY A 166 -11.33 -5.78 -2.34
N ALA A 167 -11.56 -6.38 -1.17
CA ALA A 167 -12.65 -7.31 -0.92
C ALA A 167 -13.85 -6.61 -0.28
N ASN A 168 -15.06 -7.04 -0.62
CA ASN A 168 -16.27 -6.57 0.06
C ASN A 168 -16.60 -7.54 1.21
N VAL A 169 -15.93 -7.37 2.35
CA VAL A 169 -16.06 -8.22 3.53
C VAL A 169 -16.64 -7.42 4.70
N PRO A 170 -17.63 -7.92 5.43
CA PRO A 170 -18.11 -7.28 6.66
C PRO A 170 -17.04 -7.24 7.76
N GLY A 171 -17.07 -6.22 8.63
CA GLY A 171 -16.08 -6.07 9.71
C GLY A 171 -16.11 -7.17 10.77
N ASP A 172 -17.27 -7.81 10.96
CA ASP A 172 -17.46 -8.94 11.85
C ASP A 172 -17.08 -10.30 11.23
N HIS A 173 -16.71 -10.32 9.96
CA HIS A 173 -16.28 -11.54 9.29
C HIS A 173 -14.97 -12.07 9.92
N PRO A 174 -14.81 -13.39 10.10
CA PRO A 174 -13.62 -13.99 10.72
C PRO A 174 -12.30 -13.57 10.08
N THR A 175 -12.28 -13.42 8.76
CA THR A 175 -11.10 -12.97 8.01
C THR A 175 -10.71 -11.53 8.36
N ALA A 176 -11.68 -10.60 8.44
CA ALA A 176 -11.44 -9.21 8.81
C ALA A 176 -10.88 -9.13 10.23
N ARG A 177 -11.51 -9.82 11.20
CA ARG A 177 -11.04 -9.89 12.59
C ARG A 177 -9.62 -10.45 12.68
N SER A 178 -9.34 -11.58 12.02
CA SER A 178 -8.01 -12.19 12.02
C SER A 178 -6.94 -11.27 11.43
N CYS A 179 -7.27 -10.54 10.36
CA CYS A 179 -6.35 -9.56 9.78
C CYS A 179 -6.05 -8.42 10.77
N ILE A 180 -7.07 -7.82 11.36
CA ILE A 180 -6.92 -6.73 12.33
C ILE A 180 -6.04 -7.19 13.51
N GLN A 181 -6.32 -8.36 14.08
CA GLN A 181 -5.52 -8.94 15.17
C GLN A 181 -4.06 -9.16 14.76
N CYS A 182 -3.80 -9.66 13.55
CA CYS A 182 -2.45 -9.84 13.02
C CYS A 182 -1.71 -8.50 12.88
N LEU A 183 -2.38 -7.46 12.39
CA LEU A 183 -1.78 -6.14 12.23
C LEU A 183 -1.45 -5.49 13.57
N ILE A 184 -2.34 -5.58 14.57
CA ILE A 184 -2.10 -5.07 15.92
C ILE A 184 -0.94 -5.84 16.58
N ALA A 185 -0.93 -7.18 16.48
CA ALA A 185 0.15 -8.00 17.02
C ALA A 185 1.50 -7.65 16.37
N LEU A 186 1.50 -7.42 15.06
CA LEU A 186 2.70 -7.02 14.32
C LEU A 186 3.17 -5.62 14.73
N ALA A 187 2.26 -4.66 14.88
CA ALA A 187 2.55 -3.32 15.38
C ALA A 187 3.22 -3.38 16.77
N THR A 188 2.66 -4.18 17.66
CA THR A 188 3.18 -4.37 19.02
C THR A 188 4.58 -4.99 19.02
N LYS A 189 4.82 -6.03 18.19
CA LYS A 189 6.11 -6.74 18.12
C LYS A 189 7.19 -5.93 17.42
N SER A 190 6.83 -5.13 16.41
CA SER A 190 7.76 -4.28 15.67
C SER A 190 7.93 -2.89 16.30
N SER A 191 7.10 -2.52 17.27
CA SER A 191 6.97 -1.16 17.81
C SER A 191 6.77 -0.12 16.70
N SER A 192 6.02 -0.48 15.66
CA SER A 192 5.84 0.33 14.45
C SER A 192 4.38 0.74 14.24
N GLY A 193 4.13 2.05 14.27
CA GLY A 193 2.81 2.64 14.03
C GLY A 193 2.28 2.46 12.60
N VAL A 194 3.14 2.09 11.64
CA VAL A 194 2.73 1.85 10.23
C VAL A 194 1.66 0.76 10.14
N TRP A 195 1.73 -0.25 10.99
CA TRP A 195 0.74 -1.33 10.99
C TRP A 195 -0.58 -0.91 11.62
N LEU A 196 -0.56 0.04 12.58
CA LEU A 196 -1.78 0.65 13.12
C LEU A 196 -2.44 1.58 12.09
N ASP A 197 -1.67 2.35 11.31
CA ASP A 197 -2.21 3.12 10.18
C ASP A 197 -3.02 2.23 9.24
N ARG A 198 -2.54 1.03 8.94
CA ARG A 198 -3.24 0.05 8.11
C ARG A 198 -4.53 -0.48 8.76
N VAL A 199 -4.54 -0.67 10.07
CA VAL A 199 -5.76 -1.04 10.81
C VAL A 199 -6.82 0.03 10.62
N PHE A 200 -6.49 1.29 10.87
CA PHE A 200 -7.42 2.40 10.73
C PHE A 200 -7.87 2.59 9.28
N ARG A 201 -6.97 2.44 8.32
CA ARG A 201 -7.30 2.48 6.89
C ARG A 201 -8.32 1.43 6.48
N LEU A 202 -8.15 0.18 6.92
CA LEU A 202 -9.13 -0.87 6.65
C LEU A 202 -10.51 -0.51 7.19
N HIS A 203 -10.57 -0.01 8.42
CA HIS A 203 -11.83 0.43 9.03
C HIS A 203 -12.44 1.62 8.27
N ALA A 204 -11.64 2.59 7.86
CA ALA A 204 -12.10 3.74 7.09
C ALA A 204 -12.66 3.35 5.72
N VAL A 205 -11.91 2.54 4.96
CA VAL A 205 -12.28 2.14 3.58
C VAL A 205 -13.57 1.33 3.55
N HIS A 206 -13.75 0.46 4.55
CA HIS A 206 -14.92 -0.43 4.59
C HIS A 206 -16.07 0.11 5.44
N GLY A 207 -15.90 1.23 6.14
CA GLY A 207 -16.89 1.74 7.07
C GLY A 207 -17.14 0.76 8.24
N TRP A 208 -16.12 0.04 8.69
CA TRP A 208 -16.28 -0.88 9.81
C TRP A 208 -16.26 -0.14 11.14
N LEU A 209 -17.21 -0.45 12.01
CA LEU A 209 -17.14 -0.02 13.39
C LEU A 209 -16.16 -0.91 14.16
N MET A 210 -15.22 -0.27 14.86
CA MET A 210 -14.23 -0.98 15.65
C MET A 210 -14.88 -1.55 16.93
N SER A 211 -14.58 -2.80 17.24
CA SER A 211 -15.06 -3.44 18.47
C SER A 211 -14.28 -2.99 19.70
N ASP A 212 -14.91 -3.09 20.89
CA ASP A 212 -14.26 -2.76 22.16
C ASP A 212 -12.99 -3.61 22.40
N ASP A 213 -13.02 -4.88 22.01
CA ASP A 213 -11.85 -5.78 22.07
C ASP A 213 -10.69 -5.27 21.20
N SER A 214 -10.99 -4.79 19.99
CA SER A 214 -9.97 -4.19 19.12
C SER A 214 -9.41 -2.89 19.69
N ILE A 215 -10.24 -2.07 20.33
CA ILE A 215 -9.82 -0.84 21.00
C ILE A 215 -8.88 -1.15 22.18
N GLU A 216 -9.20 -2.16 22.97
CA GLU A 216 -8.36 -2.57 24.11
C GLU A 216 -6.98 -3.08 23.62
N GLN A 217 -6.96 -3.91 22.58
CA GLN A 217 -5.73 -4.37 21.96
C GLN A 217 -4.90 -3.22 21.38
N LEU A 218 -5.55 -2.23 20.75
CA LEU A 218 -4.89 -1.03 20.25
C LEU A 218 -4.26 -0.21 21.39
N ARG A 219 -4.94 0.00 22.51
CA ARG A 219 -4.37 0.69 23.69
C ARG A 219 -3.09 0.01 24.14
N GLY A 220 -3.09 -1.32 24.28
CA GLY A 220 -1.89 -2.08 24.64
C GLY A 220 -0.74 -1.99 23.61
N ALA A 221 -1.05 -1.80 22.33
CA ALA A 221 -0.05 -1.55 21.30
C ALA A 221 0.50 -0.13 21.36
N LEU A 222 -0.36 0.86 21.63
CA LEU A 222 0.00 2.28 21.74
C LEU A 222 0.91 2.61 22.92
N ASP A 223 0.92 1.81 23.99
CA ASP A 223 1.88 1.94 25.09
C ASP A 223 3.36 1.87 24.61
N ARG A 224 3.59 1.29 23.43
CA ARG A 224 4.93 1.08 22.87
C ARG A 224 5.18 1.87 21.58
N ILE A 225 4.16 2.57 21.10
CA ILE A 225 4.18 3.28 19.82
C ILE A 225 3.91 4.75 20.12
N THR A 226 4.87 5.59 19.81
CA THR A 226 4.78 7.04 20.07
C THR A 226 4.04 7.81 18.99
N ARG A 227 3.87 7.20 17.81
CA ARG A 227 3.27 7.87 16.65
C ARG A 227 2.72 6.86 15.64
N ILE A 228 1.62 7.23 15.02
CA ILE A 228 1.02 6.53 13.87
C ILE A 228 1.29 7.38 12.64
N PRO A 229 2.19 6.95 11.74
CA PRO A 229 2.47 7.67 10.50
C PRO A 229 1.33 7.46 9.50
N GLY A 230 1.11 8.43 8.61
CA GLY A 230 0.07 8.36 7.59
C GLY A 230 -1.25 8.98 8.03
N THR A 231 -2.28 8.81 7.21
CA THR A 231 -3.60 9.47 7.38
C THR A 231 -4.71 8.52 7.83
N GLY A 232 -4.39 7.24 8.04
CA GLY A 232 -5.40 6.21 8.30
C GLY A 232 -6.26 6.52 9.52
N LEU A 233 -5.66 7.05 10.59
CA LEU A 233 -6.37 7.42 11.81
C LEU A 233 -7.30 8.62 11.59
N GLU A 234 -6.82 9.66 10.93
CA GLU A 234 -7.62 10.84 10.57
C GLU A 234 -8.75 10.48 9.59
N ASP A 235 -8.46 9.62 8.62
CA ASP A 235 -9.42 9.12 7.66
C ASP A 235 -10.52 8.32 8.35
N TYR A 236 -10.18 7.48 9.32
CA TYR A 236 -11.17 6.74 10.09
C TYR A 236 -12.03 7.63 10.97
N GLU A 237 -11.44 8.60 11.65
CA GLU A 237 -12.18 9.59 12.44
C GLU A 237 -13.19 10.35 11.56
N ARG A 238 -12.77 10.78 10.37
CA ARG A 238 -13.65 11.43 9.39
C ARG A 238 -14.78 10.50 8.95
N THR A 239 -14.46 9.25 8.62
CA THR A 239 -15.46 8.25 8.21
C THR A 239 -16.50 8.02 9.29
N LEU A 240 -16.14 7.92 10.57
CA LEU A 240 -17.09 7.77 11.67
C LEU A 240 -18.03 8.97 11.81
N ARG A 241 -17.51 10.20 11.61
CA ARG A 241 -18.34 11.44 11.61
C ARG A 241 -19.32 11.45 10.44
N GLU A 242 -18.90 11.02 9.26
CA GLU A 242 -19.75 10.93 8.07
C GLU A 242 -20.84 9.86 8.27
N MET A 243 -20.47 8.67 8.72
CA MET A 243 -21.43 7.60 9.05
C MET A 243 -22.49 8.05 10.05
N SER A 244 -22.09 8.78 11.10
CA SER A 244 -23.02 9.33 12.09
C SER A 244 -23.97 10.36 11.48
N ARG A 245 -23.52 11.20 10.54
CA ARG A 245 -24.37 12.15 9.82
C ARG A 245 -25.35 11.46 8.88
N ASP A 246 -24.93 10.34 8.28
CA ASP A 246 -25.76 9.52 7.38
C ASP A 246 -26.75 8.63 8.13
N GLY A 247 -26.81 8.75 9.47
CA GLY A 247 -27.79 8.07 10.31
C GLY A 247 -27.36 6.66 10.74
N VAL A 248 -26.08 6.29 10.57
CA VAL A 248 -25.53 5.07 11.14
C VAL A 248 -25.35 5.25 12.65
N ASP A 249 -25.78 4.28 13.43
CA ASP A 249 -25.62 4.30 14.89
C ASP A 249 -24.14 4.02 15.26
N VAL A 250 -23.35 5.10 15.32
CA VAL A 250 -21.95 5.05 15.73
C VAL A 250 -21.87 5.24 17.25
N PRO A 251 -21.29 4.28 18.02
CA PRO A 251 -21.15 4.41 19.44
C PRO A 251 -20.38 5.68 19.85
N ARG A 252 -20.95 6.49 20.75
CA ARG A 252 -20.29 7.74 21.22
C ARG A 252 -18.92 7.48 21.85
N GLY A 253 -18.78 6.36 22.55
CA GLY A 253 -17.52 5.93 23.14
C GLY A 253 -16.45 5.66 22.10
N LEU A 254 -16.80 5.06 20.95
CA LEU A 254 -15.87 4.84 19.84
C LEU A 254 -15.39 6.16 19.26
N MET A 255 -16.30 7.11 19.00
CA MET A 255 -15.93 8.41 18.41
C MET A 255 -14.97 9.19 19.33
N SER A 256 -15.24 9.23 20.66
CA SER A 256 -14.35 9.92 21.60
C SER A 256 -12.98 9.24 21.69
N THR A 257 -12.94 7.91 21.72
CA THR A 257 -11.66 7.17 21.78
C THR A 257 -10.83 7.39 20.52
N ILE A 258 -11.44 7.39 19.33
CA ILE A 258 -10.70 7.63 18.08
C ILE A 258 -10.20 9.08 18.00
N ALA A 259 -10.99 10.06 18.47
CA ALA A 259 -10.53 11.44 18.58
C ALA A 259 -9.35 11.59 19.55
N GLU A 260 -9.41 10.95 20.72
CA GLU A 260 -8.27 10.92 21.65
C GLU A 260 -7.01 10.32 21.03
N PHE A 261 -7.14 9.24 20.24
CA PHE A 261 -6.00 8.64 19.54
C PHE A 261 -5.47 9.58 18.45
N SER A 262 -6.36 10.27 17.74
CA SER A 262 -5.99 11.24 16.69
C SER A 262 -5.17 12.39 17.30
N ASP A 263 -5.63 12.95 18.41
CA ASP A 263 -4.94 14.05 19.09
C ASP A 263 -3.57 13.63 19.66
N ALA A 264 -3.45 12.38 20.14
CA ALA A 264 -2.26 11.90 20.81
C ALA A 264 -1.20 11.31 19.86
N TYR A 265 -1.59 10.67 18.76
CA TYR A 265 -0.71 9.83 17.94
C TYR A 265 -0.70 10.17 16.45
N ALA A 266 -1.67 10.94 15.92
CA ALA A 266 -1.63 11.37 14.54
C ALA A 266 -0.53 12.43 14.34
N GLY A 267 0.17 12.33 13.22
CA GLY A 267 1.15 13.35 12.91
C GLY A 267 1.85 13.11 11.57
N PRO A 268 2.31 14.19 10.92
CA PRO A 268 2.95 14.14 9.60
C PRO A 268 4.21 13.31 9.56
#